data_e4937e01d0163590bd2dbad24acb659f
#
_entry.id   e4937e01d0163590bd2dbad24acb659f
#
_cell.length_a   1.000
_cell.length_b   1.000
_cell.length_c   1.000
_cell.angle_alpha   90.00
_cell.angle_beta   90.00
_cell.angle_gamma   90.00
#
_symmetry.space_group_name_H-M   'P 1'
#
loop_
_entity.id
_entity.type
_entity.pdbx_description
1 polymer ?
#
loop_
_entity_poly.entity_id
_entity_poly.type
_entity_poly.pdbx_seq_one_letter_code
_entity_poly.pdbx_strand_id
1 'polypeptide(L)'
;MLSLYLLLILSSCPAHSFVSSWHRLSTPQLQSRPPSQPWSSPSRASTALEALPKAVVFDLDGCLWAPDMYMLWGGGAPFTVQKDGTLKDCRGSKVEMLGAVPEVLLELKTNPKWEGVQVCIASCTDEPSWAQQCLKLFKMADDAPLKSVMMVEEIHGGNKQTHLRNIAERTGIALEDMLFFDNERGNCVDVSAIGVTVAYVPRGVTALAWDRALANFPSDGIIQGNK
;
A
#
# COMPACT_ATOMS: atom_id res chain seq x y z
N MET A 1 -30.74 -47.51 -13.30
CA MET A 1 -32.03 -46.85 -13.49
C MET A 1 -31.74 -45.38 -13.57
N LEU A 2 -31.62 -44.84 -14.78
CA LEU A 2 -32.57 -44.04 -15.58
C LEU A 2 -33.04 -42.82 -14.79
N SER A 3 -32.94 -41.58 -15.23
CA SER A 3 -33.20 -41.06 -16.57
C SER A 3 -32.72 -39.62 -16.73
N LEU A 4 -32.17 -39.34 -17.89
CA LEU A 4 -32.03 -38.08 -18.61
C LEU A 4 -33.29 -37.21 -18.59
N TYR A 5 -33.13 -35.88 -18.57
CA TYR A 5 -34.00 -34.99 -19.37
C TYR A 5 -33.16 -33.76 -19.84
N LEU A 6 -32.96 -33.79 -21.14
CA LEU A 6 -32.49 -32.70 -22.00
C LEU A 6 -33.70 -31.95 -22.52
N LEU A 7 -33.77 -30.62 -22.45
CA LEU A 7 -34.71 -29.84 -23.24
C LEU A 7 -34.03 -28.62 -23.86
N LEU A 8 -33.81 -28.72 -25.16
CA LEU A 8 -33.52 -27.63 -26.09
C LEU A 8 -34.82 -26.83 -26.34
N ILE A 9 -34.76 -25.51 -26.34
CA ILE A 9 -35.72 -24.65 -27.03
C ILE A 9 -34.95 -23.69 -27.93
N LEU A 10 -35.07 -23.95 -29.21
CA LEU A 10 -34.79 -23.05 -30.33
C LEU A 10 -36.04 -22.20 -30.57
N SER A 11 -35.89 -20.90 -30.76
CA SER A 11 -36.92 -20.06 -31.38
C SER A 11 -36.28 -18.89 -32.11
N SER A 12 -36.17 -19.02 -33.33
CA SER A 12 -36.31 -18.31 -34.59
C SER A 12 -36.59 -16.81 -34.58
N CYS A 13 -35.78 -16.13 -35.45
CA CYS A 13 -35.94 -14.77 -35.95
C CYS A 13 -37.29 -14.53 -36.67
N PRO A 14 -37.65 -13.26 -36.90
CA PRO A 14 -37.85 -12.84 -38.29
C PRO A 14 -37.11 -11.55 -38.70
N ALA A 15 -36.71 -11.59 -39.96
CA ALA A 15 -36.18 -10.46 -40.72
C ALA A 15 -37.32 -9.46 -41.07
N HIS A 16 -37.01 -8.18 -40.98
CA HIS A 16 -37.76 -7.14 -41.69
C HIS A 16 -36.77 -6.30 -42.53
N SER A 17 -36.96 -6.49 -43.83
CA SER A 17 -36.46 -5.64 -44.89
C SER A 17 -37.11 -4.25 -44.83
N PHE A 18 -36.33 -3.18 -44.96
CA PHE A 18 -36.85 -1.88 -45.31
C PHE A 18 -36.02 -1.20 -46.40
N VAL A 19 -36.75 -0.65 -47.34
CA VAL A 19 -36.41 -0.20 -48.67
C VAL A 19 -35.60 1.09 -48.64
N SER A 20 -34.72 1.19 -49.61
CA SER A 20 -33.90 2.32 -50.02
C SER A 20 -34.66 3.59 -50.30
N SER A 21 -34.16 4.74 -49.81
CA SER A 21 -34.47 6.06 -50.35
C SER A 21 -33.15 6.81 -50.67
N TRP A 22 -32.95 7.03 -51.95
CA TRP A 22 -31.80 7.81 -52.48
C TRP A 22 -32.10 9.31 -52.36
N HIS A 23 -31.36 10.02 -51.55
CA HIS A 23 -31.30 11.48 -51.62
C HIS A 23 -29.90 11.91 -52.05
N ARG A 24 -29.88 12.76 -53.05
CA ARG A 24 -28.74 13.33 -53.77
C ARG A 24 -27.77 14.01 -52.83
N LEU A 25 -26.50 13.63 -52.93
CA LEU A 25 -25.37 14.30 -52.31
C LEU A 25 -25.02 15.60 -53.05
N SER A 26 -25.10 16.69 -52.32
CA SER A 26 -24.53 17.95 -52.72
C SER A 26 -23.04 17.91 -52.39
N THR A 27 -22.19 18.27 -53.38
CA THR A 27 -20.74 18.36 -53.25
C THR A 27 -20.33 19.45 -52.26
N PRO A 28 -19.45 19.20 -51.29
CA PRO A 28 -18.86 20.23 -50.48
C PRO A 28 -17.69 20.91 -51.25
N GLN A 29 -17.72 22.26 -51.28
CA GLN A 29 -16.63 23.06 -51.75
C GLN A 29 -15.35 22.85 -50.93
N LEU A 30 -14.20 22.74 -51.63
CA LEU A 30 -12.86 22.78 -51.05
C LEU A 30 -12.61 24.13 -50.40
N GLN A 31 -12.60 24.21 -49.09
CA GLN A 31 -12.03 25.31 -48.35
C GLN A 31 -10.51 25.12 -48.22
N SER A 32 -9.76 26.09 -48.69
CA SER A 32 -8.31 26.16 -48.60
C SER A 32 -7.81 26.11 -47.15
N ARG A 33 -6.97 25.15 -46.86
CA ARG A 33 -6.30 24.96 -45.59
C ARG A 33 -5.32 26.09 -45.30
N PRO A 34 -5.32 26.72 -44.08
CA PRO A 34 -4.28 27.67 -43.73
C PRO A 34 -2.92 26.94 -43.55
N PRO A 35 -1.79 27.66 -43.71
CA PRO A 35 -0.47 27.05 -43.68
C PRO A 35 -0.19 26.45 -42.32
N SER A 36 0.37 25.23 -42.35
CA SER A 36 0.78 24.42 -41.20
C SER A 36 1.70 25.21 -40.26
N GLN A 37 1.27 25.35 -39.01
CA GLN A 37 2.15 25.79 -37.93
C GLN A 37 3.33 24.82 -37.78
N PRO A 38 4.54 25.29 -37.48
CA PRO A 38 5.66 24.39 -37.24
C PRO A 38 5.36 23.55 -36.04
N TRP A 39 5.57 22.22 -36.19
CA TRP A 39 5.47 21.20 -35.15
C TRP A 39 6.38 21.59 -33.98
N SER A 40 5.80 22.10 -32.90
CA SER A 40 6.52 22.18 -31.63
C SER A 40 6.81 20.76 -31.18
N SER A 41 8.08 20.40 -31.20
CA SER A 41 8.55 19.12 -30.62
C SER A 41 7.96 18.95 -29.22
N PRO A 42 7.47 17.76 -28.85
CA PRO A 42 7.03 17.51 -27.49
C PRO A 42 8.21 17.83 -26.58
N SER A 43 8.01 18.73 -25.64
CA SER A 43 8.98 19.01 -24.60
C SER A 43 9.36 17.68 -23.97
N ARG A 44 10.64 17.40 -23.99
CA ARG A 44 11.26 16.26 -23.34
C ARG A 44 10.76 16.28 -21.90
N ALA A 45 9.79 15.40 -21.59
CA ALA A 45 9.41 15.15 -20.20
C ALA A 45 10.71 14.79 -19.49
N SER A 46 11.20 15.69 -18.66
CA SER A 46 12.26 15.39 -17.72
C SER A 46 11.75 14.20 -16.93
N THR A 47 12.35 13.03 -17.13
CA THR A 47 12.29 11.95 -16.17
C THR A 47 13.05 12.44 -14.94
N ALA A 48 12.38 13.26 -14.12
CA ALA A 48 12.84 13.44 -12.76
C ALA A 48 12.88 12.02 -12.18
N LEU A 49 14.06 11.57 -11.81
CA LEU A 49 14.20 10.34 -11.03
C LEU A 49 13.30 10.56 -9.82
N GLU A 50 12.24 9.75 -9.68
CA GLU A 50 11.38 9.85 -8.52
C GLU A 50 12.27 9.65 -7.28
N ALA A 51 12.28 10.65 -6.40
CA ALA A 51 13.06 10.55 -5.18
C ALA A 51 12.50 9.40 -4.34
N LEU A 52 13.33 8.43 -4.00
CA LEU A 52 12.94 7.33 -3.12
C LEU A 52 13.42 7.63 -1.67
N PRO A 53 12.65 7.22 -0.66
CA PRO A 53 13.11 7.29 0.71
C PRO A 53 14.33 6.37 0.93
N LYS A 54 15.23 6.77 1.81
CA LYS A 54 16.34 5.91 2.24
C LYS A 54 15.94 4.97 3.36
N ALA A 55 14.89 5.33 4.11
CA ALA A 55 14.24 4.43 5.05
C ALA A 55 12.72 4.50 4.92
N VAL A 56 12.07 3.33 5.00
CA VAL A 56 10.63 3.20 5.12
C VAL A 56 10.32 2.68 6.51
N VAL A 57 9.58 3.46 7.28
CA VAL A 57 9.29 3.18 8.69
C VAL A 57 7.79 2.91 8.84
N PHE A 58 7.45 1.83 9.50
CA PHE A 58 6.06 1.46 9.75
C PHE A 58 5.74 1.46 11.24
N ASP A 59 4.55 1.94 11.60
CA ASP A 59 3.90 1.51 12.82
C ASP A 59 3.39 0.07 12.68
N LEU A 60 2.95 -0.57 13.75
CA LEU A 60 2.47 -1.95 13.78
C LEU A 60 0.95 -2.04 13.91
N ASP A 61 0.43 -1.72 15.09
CA ASP A 61 -0.98 -1.86 15.45
C ASP A 61 -1.87 -0.91 14.64
N GLY A 62 -2.87 -1.45 13.94
CA GLY A 62 -3.72 -0.66 13.03
C GLY A 62 -3.04 -0.21 11.74
N CYS A 63 -1.73 -0.45 11.58
CA CYS A 63 -0.93 -0.11 10.41
C CYS A 63 -0.56 -1.36 9.59
N LEU A 64 0.16 -2.31 10.18
CA LEU A 64 0.51 -3.58 9.52
C LEU A 64 -0.50 -4.69 9.82
N TRP A 65 -1.12 -4.70 10.98
CA TRP A 65 -2.12 -5.69 11.38
C TRP A 65 -3.21 -5.09 12.27
N ALA A 66 -4.27 -5.86 12.50
CA ALA A 66 -5.35 -5.58 13.44
C ALA A 66 -5.80 -6.89 14.14
N PRO A 67 -6.37 -6.79 15.35
CA PRO A 67 -6.54 -5.59 16.17
C PRO A 67 -5.22 -5.12 16.80
N ASP A 68 -5.24 -3.97 17.45
CA ASP A 68 -4.13 -3.50 18.28
C ASP A 68 -3.87 -4.48 19.42
N MET A 69 -2.60 -4.67 19.79
CA MET A 69 -2.21 -5.68 20.78
C MET A 69 -2.93 -5.48 22.14
N TYR A 70 -3.11 -4.24 22.60
CA TYR A 70 -3.82 -3.95 23.85
C TYR A 70 -5.29 -4.41 23.83
N MET A 71 -5.90 -4.58 22.65
CA MET A 71 -7.29 -5.04 22.51
C MET A 71 -7.46 -6.54 22.72
N LEU A 72 -6.37 -7.30 22.80
CA LEU A 72 -6.40 -8.75 23.05
C LEU A 72 -6.54 -9.10 24.55
N TRP A 73 -7.53 -8.51 25.18
CA TRP A 73 -7.76 -8.55 26.62
C TRP A 73 -7.79 -9.95 27.21
N GLY A 74 -6.84 -10.22 28.14
CA GLY A 74 -6.68 -11.50 28.81
C GLY A 74 -6.26 -12.64 27.89
N GLY A 75 -5.88 -12.31 26.63
CA GLY A 75 -5.31 -13.20 25.64
C GLY A 75 -3.85 -12.89 25.37
N GLY A 76 -3.50 -12.73 24.09
CA GLY A 76 -2.14 -12.46 23.63
C GLY A 76 -1.33 -13.73 23.40
N ALA A 77 -0.03 -13.65 23.62
CA ALA A 77 0.88 -14.80 23.40
C ALA A 77 0.52 -16.05 24.24
N PRO A 78 0.79 -17.26 23.71
CA PRO A 78 1.38 -17.55 22.41
C PRO A 78 0.38 -17.44 21.24
N PHE A 79 0.87 -16.92 20.10
CA PHE A 79 0.09 -16.90 18.88
C PHE A 79 0.26 -18.16 18.05
N THR A 80 -0.79 -18.58 17.34
CA THR A 80 -0.79 -19.75 16.45
C THR A 80 -1.17 -19.34 15.02
N VAL A 81 -0.39 -19.80 14.04
CA VAL A 81 -0.66 -19.55 12.62
C VAL A 81 -1.84 -20.40 12.17
N GLN A 82 -2.79 -19.77 11.47
CA GLN A 82 -3.94 -20.41 10.87
C GLN A 82 -3.68 -20.75 9.40
N LYS A 83 -4.50 -21.65 8.82
CA LYS A 83 -4.37 -22.06 7.40
C LYS A 83 -4.55 -20.92 6.40
N ASP A 84 -5.28 -19.88 6.78
CA ASP A 84 -5.52 -18.68 5.98
C ASP A 84 -4.45 -17.58 6.17
N GLY A 85 -3.37 -17.89 6.88
CA GLY A 85 -2.27 -16.96 7.15
C GLY A 85 -2.53 -15.98 8.30
N THR A 86 -3.71 -16.00 8.90
CA THR A 86 -4.00 -15.19 10.10
C THR A 86 -3.39 -15.82 11.34
N LEU A 87 -3.31 -15.05 12.42
CA LEU A 87 -2.90 -15.60 13.72
C LEU A 87 -4.11 -15.67 14.66
N LYS A 88 -4.02 -16.58 15.62
CA LYS A 88 -4.89 -16.58 16.80
C LYS A 88 -4.06 -16.48 18.04
N ASP A 89 -4.51 -15.64 18.95
CA ASP A 89 -3.95 -15.54 20.29
C ASP A 89 -4.31 -16.79 21.14
N CYS A 90 -3.84 -16.84 22.38
CA CYS A 90 -4.10 -17.98 23.28
C CYS A 90 -5.59 -18.15 23.65
N ARG A 91 -6.45 -17.18 23.40
CA ARG A 91 -7.92 -17.24 23.60
C ARG A 91 -8.70 -17.45 22.31
N GLY A 92 -8.03 -17.47 21.16
CA GLY A 92 -8.65 -17.64 19.86
C GLY A 92 -9.05 -16.36 19.18
N SER A 93 -8.68 -15.20 19.73
CA SER A 93 -8.89 -13.89 19.06
C SER A 93 -8.04 -13.83 17.80
N LYS A 94 -8.66 -13.43 16.69
CA LYS A 94 -7.99 -13.33 15.40
C LYS A 94 -7.13 -12.08 15.33
N VAL A 95 -5.92 -12.23 14.78
CA VAL A 95 -5.06 -11.14 14.35
C VAL A 95 -4.76 -11.34 12.86
N GLU A 96 -4.93 -10.29 12.06
CA GLU A 96 -4.75 -10.37 10.62
C GLU A 96 -3.94 -9.20 10.06
N MET A 97 -3.17 -9.45 9.01
CA MET A 97 -2.47 -8.39 8.30
C MET A 97 -3.46 -7.49 7.55
N LEU A 98 -3.12 -6.21 7.46
CA LEU A 98 -3.96 -5.20 6.83
C LEU A 98 -3.50 -4.90 5.39
N GLY A 99 -4.48 -4.65 4.53
CA GLY A 99 -4.26 -4.12 3.19
C GLY A 99 -3.31 -4.95 2.33
N ALA A 100 -2.24 -4.32 1.83
CA ALA A 100 -1.25 -4.92 0.94
C ALA A 100 0.12 -5.11 1.64
N VAL A 101 0.13 -5.28 2.95
CA VAL A 101 1.36 -5.42 3.75
C VAL A 101 2.28 -6.54 3.24
N PRO A 102 1.78 -7.77 2.95
CA PRO A 102 2.64 -8.84 2.44
C PRO A 102 3.34 -8.51 1.12
N GLU A 103 2.63 -7.85 0.21
CA GLU A 103 3.11 -7.46 -1.12
C GLU A 103 4.09 -6.29 -1.04
N VAL A 104 3.78 -5.27 -0.24
CA VAL A 104 4.63 -4.09 -0.03
C VAL A 104 5.97 -4.48 0.59
N LEU A 105 5.97 -5.33 1.62
CA LEU A 105 7.20 -5.79 2.26
C LEU A 105 8.00 -6.73 1.34
N LEU A 106 7.33 -7.54 0.53
CA LEU A 106 8.00 -8.34 -0.49
C LEU A 106 8.62 -7.46 -1.57
N GLU A 107 7.93 -6.43 -2.04
CA GLU A 107 8.47 -5.45 -3.00
C GLU A 107 9.73 -4.78 -2.44
N LEU A 108 9.67 -4.28 -1.20
CA LEU A 108 10.82 -3.67 -0.52
C LEU A 108 12.02 -4.63 -0.40
N LYS A 109 11.75 -5.93 -0.25
CA LYS A 109 12.79 -6.96 -0.13
C LYS A 109 13.42 -7.34 -1.46
N THR A 110 12.63 -7.41 -2.54
CA THR A 110 13.04 -8.13 -3.76
C THR A 110 13.23 -7.24 -4.98
N ASN A 111 12.59 -6.08 -5.04
CA ASN A 111 12.69 -5.21 -6.19
C ASN A 111 14.00 -4.39 -6.13
N PRO A 112 14.87 -4.48 -7.15
CA PRO A 112 16.16 -3.79 -7.18
C PRO A 112 16.09 -2.27 -6.99
N LYS A 113 14.95 -1.62 -7.28
CA LYS A 113 14.78 -0.18 -7.05
C LYS A 113 14.93 0.21 -5.57
N TRP A 114 14.73 -0.76 -4.65
CA TRP A 114 14.83 -0.58 -3.20
C TRP A 114 16.18 -0.98 -2.61
N GLU A 115 17.17 -1.26 -3.47
CA GLU A 115 18.52 -1.60 -3.00
C GLU A 115 19.09 -0.47 -2.13
N GLY A 116 19.51 -0.82 -0.93
CA GLY A 116 20.04 0.14 0.07
C GLY A 116 18.98 0.83 0.93
N VAL A 117 17.68 0.70 0.61
CA VAL A 117 16.60 1.25 1.44
C VAL A 117 16.40 0.39 2.68
N GLN A 118 16.33 1.02 3.85
CA GLN A 118 16.13 0.31 5.11
C GLN A 118 14.67 0.28 5.51
N VAL A 119 14.17 -0.90 5.90
CA VAL A 119 12.82 -1.07 6.44
C VAL A 119 12.90 -1.10 7.96
N CYS A 120 12.15 -0.23 8.61
CA CYS A 120 12.21 -0.02 10.05
C CYS A 120 10.82 -0.06 10.68
N ILE A 121 10.78 -0.29 11.99
CA ILE A 121 9.56 -0.27 12.80
C ILE A 121 9.68 0.83 13.87
N ALA A 122 8.58 1.57 14.05
CA ALA A 122 8.39 2.52 15.14
C ALA A 122 7.02 2.29 15.78
N SER A 123 6.94 1.52 16.86
CA SER A 123 5.69 1.16 17.53
C SER A 123 5.71 1.51 19.01
N CYS A 124 4.62 2.13 19.48
CA CYS A 124 4.40 2.47 20.89
C CYS A 124 3.58 1.41 21.65
N THR A 125 3.48 0.20 21.11
CA THR A 125 2.71 -0.87 21.76
C THR A 125 3.20 -1.12 23.20
N ASP A 126 2.27 -1.39 24.09
CA ASP A 126 2.52 -1.81 25.47
C ASP A 126 2.86 -3.33 25.60
N GLU A 127 2.71 -4.08 24.48
CA GLU A 127 2.98 -5.51 24.39
C GLU A 127 4.10 -5.84 23.38
N PRO A 128 5.36 -5.36 23.60
CA PRO A 128 6.45 -5.55 22.63
C PRO A 128 6.74 -7.02 22.33
N SER A 129 6.60 -7.89 23.32
CA SER A 129 6.85 -9.33 23.16
C SER A 129 5.84 -10.00 22.22
N TRP A 130 4.58 -9.54 22.23
CA TRP A 130 3.53 -10.04 21.34
C TRP A 130 3.76 -9.54 19.91
N ALA A 131 4.08 -8.26 19.76
CA ALA A 131 4.43 -7.68 18.46
C ALA A 131 5.61 -8.43 17.82
N GLN A 132 6.65 -8.77 18.61
CA GLN A 132 7.78 -9.58 18.15
C GLN A 132 7.39 -10.98 17.69
N GLN A 133 6.40 -11.62 18.36
CA GLN A 133 5.88 -12.91 17.90
C GLN A 133 5.13 -12.75 16.57
N CYS A 134 4.28 -11.75 16.44
CA CYS A 134 3.54 -11.48 15.20
C CYS A 134 4.49 -11.22 14.01
N LEU A 135 5.54 -10.42 14.19
CA LEU A 135 6.57 -10.19 13.15
C LEU A 135 7.26 -11.49 12.69
N LYS A 136 7.46 -12.45 13.59
CA LYS A 136 8.08 -13.75 13.28
C LYS A 136 7.11 -14.73 12.62
N LEU A 137 5.82 -14.64 12.93
CA LEU A 137 4.81 -15.61 12.52
C LEU A 137 4.09 -15.20 11.23
N PHE A 138 3.78 -13.93 11.06
CA PHE A 138 3.23 -13.42 9.80
C PHE A 138 4.23 -13.58 8.66
N LYS A 139 3.71 -13.90 7.47
CA LYS A 139 4.50 -14.20 6.28
C LYS A 139 4.23 -13.19 5.17
N MET A 140 5.28 -12.81 4.46
CA MET A 140 5.18 -12.14 3.16
C MET A 140 4.71 -13.13 2.08
N ALA A 141 4.47 -12.64 0.88
CA ALA A 141 4.00 -13.47 -0.22
C ALA A 141 5.00 -14.54 -0.70
N ASP A 142 6.29 -14.44 -0.32
CA ASP A 142 7.33 -15.45 -0.54
C ASP A 142 7.50 -16.44 0.65
N ASP A 143 6.55 -16.48 1.56
CA ASP A 143 6.55 -17.29 2.78
C ASP A 143 7.66 -16.95 3.79
N ALA A 144 8.43 -15.89 3.57
CA ALA A 144 9.37 -15.40 4.56
C ALA A 144 8.68 -14.59 5.68
N PRO A 145 9.16 -14.64 6.94
CA PRO A 145 8.56 -13.86 8.02
C PRO A 145 8.76 -12.36 7.80
N LEU A 146 7.79 -11.53 8.22
CA LEU A 146 7.92 -10.06 8.17
C LEU A 146 9.20 -9.58 8.86
N LYS A 147 9.57 -10.23 9.95
CA LYS A 147 10.82 -9.96 10.69
C LYS A 147 12.07 -9.95 9.82
N SER A 148 12.08 -10.71 8.73
CA SER A 148 13.28 -10.90 7.88
C SER A 148 13.68 -9.67 7.09
N VAL A 149 12.81 -8.67 6.95
CA VAL A 149 13.12 -7.42 6.24
C VAL A 149 13.34 -6.24 7.19
N MET A 150 13.05 -6.40 8.49
CA MET A 150 13.16 -5.32 9.47
C MET A 150 14.62 -5.11 9.88
N MET A 151 15.17 -3.94 9.58
CA MET A 151 16.56 -3.60 9.88
C MET A 151 16.72 -3.00 11.27
N VAL A 152 15.84 -2.05 11.63
CA VAL A 152 15.81 -1.40 12.94
C VAL A 152 14.39 -1.44 13.50
N GLU A 153 14.27 -1.80 14.75
CA GLU A 153 13.00 -1.88 15.46
C GLU A 153 13.06 -1.07 16.74
N GLU A 154 12.19 -0.07 16.82
CA GLU A 154 11.86 0.70 18.02
C GLU A 154 10.45 0.27 18.43
N ILE A 155 10.34 -0.77 19.27
CA ILE A 155 9.08 -1.35 19.74
C ILE A 155 9.06 -1.27 21.26
N HIS A 156 8.60 -0.15 21.78
CA HIS A 156 8.53 0.13 23.21
C HIS A 156 7.68 1.39 23.48
N GLY A 157 7.29 1.60 24.73
CA GLY A 157 6.60 2.82 25.13
C GLY A 157 7.40 4.10 24.84
N GLY A 158 6.71 5.21 24.66
CA GLY A 158 7.33 6.49 24.32
C GLY A 158 6.50 7.27 23.30
N ASN A 159 7.17 8.14 22.55
CA ASN A 159 6.54 8.85 21.44
C ASN A 159 7.26 8.56 20.11
N LYS A 160 6.53 8.73 19.03
CA LYS A 160 7.04 8.42 17.67
C LYS A 160 8.23 9.30 17.26
N GLN A 161 8.31 10.55 17.72
CA GLN A 161 9.47 11.39 17.42
C GLN A 161 10.76 10.82 18.00
N THR A 162 10.72 10.25 19.22
CA THR A 162 11.86 9.59 19.83
C THR A 162 12.24 8.36 19.04
N HIS A 163 11.28 7.52 18.66
CA HIS A 163 11.55 6.34 17.85
C HIS A 163 12.20 6.69 16.51
N LEU A 164 11.68 7.72 15.80
CA LEU A 164 12.28 8.14 14.52
C LEU A 164 13.69 8.71 14.68
N ARG A 165 13.97 9.46 15.76
CA ARG A 165 15.35 9.93 16.06
C ARG A 165 16.28 8.78 16.39
N ASN A 166 15.84 7.79 17.15
CA ASN A 166 16.65 6.58 17.44
C ASN A 166 16.94 5.80 16.15
N ILE A 167 15.95 5.68 15.25
CA ILE A 167 16.16 5.07 13.93
C ILE A 167 17.19 5.88 13.14
N ALA A 168 17.07 7.23 13.12
CA ALA A 168 18.05 8.09 12.44
C ALA A 168 19.47 7.90 12.98
N GLU A 169 19.63 7.86 14.30
CA GLU A 169 20.93 7.64 14.94
C GLU A 169 21.53 6.27 14.60
N ARG A 170 20.72 5.20 14.64
CA ARG A 170 21.15 3.81 14.38
C ARG A 170 21.44 3.53 12.92
N THR A 171 20.77 4.21 12.00
CA THR A 171 20.91 3.99 10.55
C THR A 171 21.84 4.98 9.88
N GLY A 172 22.06 6.15 10.49
CA GLY A 172 22.73 7.28 9.86
C GLY A 172 21.88 7.98 8.78
N ILE A 173 20.59 7.66 8.66
CA ILE A 173 19.68 8.25 7.68
C ILE A 173 19.02 9.49 8.27
N ALA A 174 19.05 10.60 7.53
CA ALA A 174 18.42 11.85 7.97
C ALA A 174 16.88 11.73 7.99
N LEU A 175 16.24 12.47 8.89
CA LEU A 175 14.77 12.40 9.06
C LEU A 175 14.01 12.76 7.79
N GLU A 176 14.49 13.72 7.01
CA GLU A 176 13.92 14.13 5.72
C GLU A 176 14.01 13.05 4.63
N ASP A 177 14.88 12.08 4.78
CA ASP A 177 15.04 10.93 3.88
C ASP A 177 14.15 9.73 4.29
N MET A 178 13.29 9.89 5.31
CA MET A 178 12.43 8.83 5.82
C MET A 178 10.98 9.01 5.37
N LEU A 179 10.31 7.89 5.07
CA LEU A 179 8.88 7.81 4.82
C LEU A 179 8.23 6.97 5.92
N PHE A 180 7.33 7.58 6.71
CA PHE A 180 6.70 6.95 7.86
C PHE A 180 5.19 6.70 7.61
N PHE A 181 4.72 5.50 7.93
CA PHE A 181 3.33 5.10 7.84
C PHE A 181 2.74 4.87 9.23
N ASP A 182 1.60 5.50 9.53
CA ASP A 182 0.90 5.36 10.82
C ASP A 182 -0.60 5.56 10.64
N ASN A 183 -1.40 4.80 11.38
CA ASN A 183 -2.86 4.89 11.37
C ASN A 183 -3.40 5.94 12.34
N GLU A 184 -2.58 6.47 13.24
CA GLU A 184 -2.97 7.48 14.20
C GLU A 184 -2.58 8.89 13.76
N ARG A 185 -3.58 9.76 13.60
CA ARG A 185 -3.35 11.12 13.13
C ARG A 185 -2.48 11.95 14.07
N GLY A 186 -2.56 11.73 15.38
CA GLY A 186 -1.72 12.41 16.37
C GLY A 186 -0.24 12.15 16.12
N ASN A 187 0.12 10.88 15.99
CA ASN A 187 1.48 10.45 15.65
C ASN A 187 1.96 11.06 14.33
N CYS A 188 1.09 11.07 13.31
CA CYS A 188 1.40 11.67 12.02
C CYS A 188 1.76 13.16 12.13
N VAL A 189 1.00 13.93 12.93
CA VAL A 189 1.26 15.35 13.17
C VAL A 189 2.60 15.54 13.89
N ASP A 190 2.83 14.77 14.94
CA ASP A 190 4.06 14.88 15.75
C ASP A 190 5.31 14.55 14.92
N VAL A 191 5.25 13.49 14.12
CA VAL A 191 6.38 13.05 13.30
C VAL A 191 6.64 14.00 12.11
N SER A 192 5.59 14.49 11.46
CA SER A 192 5.74 15.49 10.39
C SER A 192 6.42 16.77 10.91
N ALA A 193 6.20 17.15 12.16
CA ALA A 193 6.82 18.34 12.77
C ALA A 193 8.35 18.25 12.93
N ILE A 194 8.94 17.05 12.79
CA ILE A 194 10.40 16.85 12.83
C ILE A 194 11.02 16.61 11.44
N GLY A 195 10.27 16.89 10.36
CA GLY A 195 10.77 16.87 8.98
C GLY A 195 10.70 15.50 8.28
N VAL A 196 10.04 14.51 8.87
CA VAL A 196 9.79 13.21 8.23
C VAL A 196 8.60 13.31 7.29
N THR A 197 8.69 12.73 6.09
CA THR A 197 7.51 12.54 5.24
C THR A 197 6.59 11.49 5.83
N VAL A 198 5.31 11.84 6.02
CA VAL A 198 4.35 10.98 6.72
C VAL A 198 3.16 10.62 5.84
N ALA A 199 2.80 9.35 5.82
CA ALA A 199 1.58 8.82 5.21
C ALA A 199 0.59 8.36 6.30
N TYR A 200 -0.54 9.04 6.41
CA TYR A 200 -1.63 8.67 7.30
C TYR A 200 -2.46 7.55 6.70
N VAL A 201 -2.52 6.39 7.36
CA VAL A 201 -3.11 5.15 6.85
C VAL A 201 -4.16 4.56 7.82
N PRO A 202 -5.30 5.23 8.05
CA PRO A 202 -6.29 4.81 9.06
C PRO A 202 -6.94 3.46 8.81
N ARG A 203 -6.64 2.80 7.71
CA ARG A 203 -7.10 1.45 7.35
C ARG A 203 -5.94 0.52 7.03
N GLY A 204 -4.77 0.78 7.61
CA GLY A 204 -3.54 0.06 7.32
C GLY A 204 -2.91 0.40 5.97
N VAL A 205 -1.78 -0.23 5.66
CA VAL A 205 -1.02 -0.01 4.43
C VAL A 205 -1.71 -0.74 3.26
N THR A 206 -2.56 -0.03 2.53
CA THR A 206 -3.16 -0.53 1.28
C THR A 206 -2.24 -0.22 0.08
N ALA A 207 -2.43 -0.91 -1.05
CA ALA A 207 -1.69 -0.62 -2.29
C ALA A 207 -1.85 0.86 -2.71
N LEU A 208 -3.07 1.40 -2.62
CA LEU A 208 -3.33 2.81 -2.93
C LEU A 208 -2.57 3.76 -1.99
N ALA A 209 -2.49 3.43 -0.69
CA ALA A 209 -1.77 4.24 0.29
C ALA A 209 -0.27 4.22 0.01
N TRP A 210 0.27 3.06 -0.33
CA TRP A 210 1.65 2.86 -0.74
C TRP A 210 2.00 3.71 -1.97
N ASP A 211 1.25 3.55 -3.05
CA ASP A 211 1.47 4.29 -4.30
C ASP A 211 1.39 5.81 -4.10
N ARG A 212 0.39 6.27 -3.33
CA ARG A 212 0.25 7.70 -3.01
C ARG A 212 1.41 8.24 -2.19
N ALA A 213 1.89 7.47 -1.21
CA ALA A 213 3.01 7.88 -0.39
C ALA A 213 4.27 8.06 -1.23
N LEU A 214 4.55 7.12 -2.12
CA LEU A 214 5.71 7.19 -3.03
C LEU A 214 5.58 8.34 -4.03
N ALA A 215 4.42 8.50 -4.66
CA ALA A 215 4.18 9.57 -5.64
C ALA A 215 4.28 10.99 -5.06
N ASN A 216 4.20 11.12 -3.74
CA ASN A 216 4.28 12.41 -3.04
C ASN A 216 5.50 12.53 -2.13
N PHE A 217 6.45 11.61 -2.21
CA PHE A 217 7.70 11.69 -1.45
C PHE A 217 8.75 12.52 -2.22
N PRO A 218 9.52 13.43 -1.55
CA PRO A 218 9.32 13.91 -0.18
C PRO A 218 8.17 14.92 -0.07
N SER A 219 7.58 15.08 1.12
CA SER A 219 6.50 16.02 1.37
C SER A 219 6.61 16.65 2.76
N ASP A 220 6.38 17.96 2.83
CA ASP A 220 6.32 18.69 4.11
C ASP A 220 4.98 18.48 4.83
N GLY A 221 4.00 17.88 4.16
CA GLY A 221 2.66 17.63 4.69
C GLY A 221 2.39 16.16 4.96
N ILE A 222 1.23 15.91 5.62
CA ILE A 222 0.75 14.55 5.85
C ILE A 222 0.02 14.05 4.60
N ILE A 223 0.57 13.04 3.94
CA ILE A 223 -0.03 12.38 2.79
C ILE A 223 -1.24 11.57 3.27
N GLN A 224 -2.39 11.79 2.64
CA GLN A 224 -3.60 11.02 2.94
C GLN A 224 -3.58 9.70 2.17
N GLY A 225 -3.12 8.63 2.81
CA GLY A 225 -2.92 7.33 2.17
C GLY A 225 -4.23 6.71 1.69
N ASN A 226 -5.17 6.53 2.59
CA ASN A 226 -6.46 5.94 2.25
C ASN A 226 -7.62 6.72 2.87
N LYS A 227 -8.38 7.38 2.01
CA LYS A 227 -9.68 7.97 2.33
C LYS A 227 -10.79 7.09 1.79
#